data_4290f81a81393f6dcbe3f5e5b33cff44
#
_entry.id   4290f81a81393f6dcbe3f5e5b33cff44
#
_cell.length_a   1.000
_cell.length_b   1.000
_cell.length_c   1.000
_cell.angle_alpha   90.00
_cell.angle_beta   90.00
_cell.angle_gamma   90.00
#
_symmetry.space_group_name_H-M   'P 1'
#
loop_
_entity.id
_entity.type
_entity.pdbx_description
1 polymer ?
#
loop_
_entity_poly.entity_id
_entity_poly.type
_entity_poly.pdbx_seq_one_letter_code
_entity_poly.pdbx_strand_id
1 'polypeptide(L)'
;KEARKDWETRYKKGLETLDPEGGLEESDEERASRGLSTVVHPMISEAATQFNARAIAELYPSGGPIKTTIVGEPNEETEAQARRVREYMNYQIQEEMPEYFPDLDQMLFQLPLVGQTFKKVWWDAN
;
A
#
# COMPACT_ATOMS: atom_id res chain seq x y z
N LYS A 1 -8.22 19.63 16.08
CA LYS A 1 -9.37 18.80 15.64
C LYS A 1 -10.05 19.38 14.40
N GLU A 2 -10.21 20.71 14.29
CA GLU A 2 -10.89 21.36 13.17
C GLU A 2 -10.16 21.19 11.83
N ALA A 3 -8.84 21.32 11.83
CA ALA A 3 -7.99 21.14 10.63
C ALA A 3 -8.03 19.73 10.00
N ARG A 4 -8.54 18.72 10.71
CA ARG A 4 -8.68 17.35 10.20
C ARG A 4 -10.04 17.06 9.57
N LYS A 5 -11.04 17.88 9.81
CA LYS A 5 -12.41 17.62 9.32
C LYS A 5 -12.49 17.50 7.81
N ASP A 6 -11.82 18.39 7.08
CA ASP A 6 -11.83 18.39 5.61
C ASP A 6 -11.15 17.15 5.04
N TRP A 7 -10.09 16.67 5.71
CA TRP A 7 -9.40 15.44 5.34
C TRP A 7 -10.27 14.21 5.68
N GLU A 8 -10.89 14.17 6.87
CA GLU A 8 -11.77 13.07 7.29
C GLU A 8 -12.99 12.97 6.36
N THR A 9 -13.54 14.09 5.92
CA THR A 9 -14.67 14.13 4.97
C THR A 9 -14.26 13.57 3.61
N ARG A 10 -13.08 13.98 3.09
CA ARG A 10 -12.54 13.46 1.82
C ARG A 10 -12.21 11.97 1.90
N TYR A 11 -11.67 11.55 3.03
CA TYR A 11 -11.35 10.13 3.26
C TYR A 11 -12.61 9.26 3.28
N LYS A 12 -13.64 9.67 4.02
CA LYS A 12 -14.93 8.97 4.04
C LYS A 12 -15.55 8.88 2.65
N LYS A 13 -15.59 9.99 1.92
CA LYS A 13 -16.08 10.02 0.54
C LYS A 13 -15.25 9.12 -0.39
N GLY A 14 -13.94 9.03 -0.20
CA GLY A 14 -13.06 8.10 -0.92
C GLY A 14 -13.40 6.64 -0.64
N LEU A 15 -13.68 6.29 0.61
CA LEU A 15 -14.10 4.93 0.99
C LEU A 15 -15.47 4.56 0.42
N GLU A 16 -16.43 5.49 0.46
CA GLU A 16 -17.76 5.30 -0.13
C GLU A 16 -17.69 5.05 -1.65
N THR A 17 -16.75 5.71 -2.34
CA THR A 17 -16.53 5.50 -3.79
C THR A 17 -15.81 4.18 -4.13
N LEU A 18 -15.23 3.49 -3.15
CA LEU A 18 -14.70 2.13 -3.35
C LEU A 18 -15.81 1.09 -3.39
N ASP A 19 -16.94 1.36 -2.73
CA ASP A 19 -18.12 0.51 -2.76
C ASP A 19 -19.01 0.95 -3.92
N PRO A 20 -19.10 0.15 -5.00
CA PRO A 20 -19.91 0.52 -6.18
C PRO A 20 -21.41 0.58 -5.87
N GLU A 21 -21.87 -0.07 -4.80
CA GLU A 21 -23.28 -0.07 -4.40
C GLU A 21 -23.62 1.04 -3.41
N GLY A 22 -22.66 1.48 -2.57
CA GLY A 22 -22.87 2.47 -1.50
C GLY A 22 -22.51 3.92 -1.85
N GLY A 23 -21.82 4.17 -2.98
CA GLY A 23 -21.30 5.48 -3.36
C GLY A 23 -22.27 6.39 -4.12
N LEU A 24 -23.49 5.96 -4.37
CA LEU A 24 -24.50 6.75 -5.07
C LEU A 24 -25.44 7.42 -4.06
N GLU A 25 -25.52 8.75 -4.10
CA GLU A 25 -26.46 9.55 -3.29
C GLU A 25 -27.93 9.28 -3.67
N GLU A 26 -28.18 8.78 -4.89
CA GLU A 26 -29.51 8.44 -5.42
C GLU A 26 -29.65 6.91 -5.53
N SER A 27 -30.83 6.40 -5.18
CA SER A 27 -31.14 4.98 -5.35
C SER A 27 -31.18 4.58 -6.83
N ASP A 28 -30.92 3.32 -7.14
CA ASP A 28 -30.99 2.77 -8.50
C ASP A 28 -32.36 2.99 -9.15
N GLU A 29 -33.44 2.94 -8.36
CA GLU A 29 -34.81 3.17 -8.81
C GLU A 29 -35.04 4.62 -9.22
N GLU A 30 -34.50 5.58 -8.46
CA GLU A 30 -34.59 7.02 -8.80
C GLU A 30 -33.80 7.34 -10.07
N ARG A 31 -32.61 6.75 -10.22
CA ARG A 31 -31.78 6.91 -11.42
C ARG A 31 -32.46 6.30 -12.65
N ALA A 32 -32.98 5.09 -12.52
CA ALA A 32 -33.70 4.40 -13.60
C ALA A 32 -34.96 5.20 -14.04
N SER A 33 -35.70 5.78 -13.10
CA SER A 33 -36.89 6.61 -13.41
C SER A 33 -36.55 7.85 -14.23
N ARG A 34 -35.31 8.37 -14.11
CA ARG A 34 -34.77 9.49 -14.88
C ARG A 34 -34.08 9.07 -16.19
N GLY A 35 -34.07 7.76 -16.50
CA GLY A 35 -33.37 7.24 -17.67
C GLY A 35 -31.84 7.28 -17.55
N LEU A 36 -31.30 7.38 -16.34
CA LEU A 36 -29.85 7.38 -16.07
C LEU A 36 -29.37 5.94 -15.90
N SER A 37 -28.12 5.69 -16.31
CA SER A 37 -27.48 4.40 -16.08
C SER A 37 -27.25 4.16 -14.59
N THR A 38 -27.54 2.93 -14.14
CA THR A 38 -27.23 2.44 -12.79
C THR A 38 -25.83 1.84 -12.69
N VAL A 39 -25.13 1.72 -13.84
CA VAL A 39 -23.79 1.16 -13.88
C VAL A 39 -22.76 2.19 -13.34
N VAL A 40 -22.09 1.81 -12.27
CA VAL A 40 -20.97 2.57 -11.69
C VAL A 40 -19.66 1.98 -12.18
N HIS A 41 -18.79 2.82 -12.74
CA HIS A 41 -17.45 2.39 -13.13
C HIS A 41 -16.51 2.54 -11.94
N PRO A 42 -15.87 1.46 -11.42
CA PRO A 42 -15.06 1.49 -10.21
C PRO A 42 -13.65 2.07 -10.46
N MET A 43 -13.56 3.27 -11.04
CA MET A 43 -12.29 3.89 -11.47
C MET A 43 -11.28 4.05 -10.32
N ILE A 44 -11.74 4.39 -9.12
CA ILE A 44 -10.86 4.60 -7.95
C ILE A 44 -10.30 3.27 -7.47
N SER A 45 -11.13 2.24 -7.41
CA SER A 45 -10.72 0.89 -7.02
C SER A 45 -9.72 0.32 -8.03
N GLU A 46 -9.98 0.49 -9.32
CA GLU A 46 -9.06 0.07 -10.39
C GLU A 46 -7.71 0.82 -10.29
N ALA A 47 -7.74 2.13 -10.13
CA ALA A 47 -6.53 2.95 -10.00
C ALA A 47 -5.71 2.58 -8.75
N ALA A 48 -6.37 2.35 -7.61
CA ALA A 48 -5.72 1.92 -6.37
C ALA A 48 -5.07 0.54 -6.53
N THR A 49 -5.75 -0.40 -7.16
CA THR A 49 -5.24 -1.75 -7.42
C THR A 49 -4.05 -1.73 -8.38
N GLN A 50 -4.12 -0.94 -9.45
CA GLN A 50 -3.00 -0.78 -10.40
C GLN A 50 -1.78 -0.13 -9.75
N PHE A 51 -2.00 0.89 -8.92
CA PHE A 51 -0.93 1.53 -8.16
C PHE A 51 -0.27 0.52 -7.22
N ASN A 52 -1.07 -0.22 -6.44
CA ASN A 52 -0.59 -1.23 -5.51
C ASN A 52 0.25 -2.29 -6.22
N ALA A 53 -0.25 -2.87 -7.30
CA ALA A 53 0.44 -3.91 -8.05
C ALA A 53 1.82 -3.45 -8.57
N ARG A 54 1.92 -2.21 -9.07
CA ARG A 54 3.20 -1.64 -9.53
C ARG A 54 4.14 -1.34 -8.38
N ALA A 55 3.62 -0.74 -7.30
CA ALA A 55 4.41 -0.38 -6.13
C ALA A 55 5.01 -1.62 -5.44
N ILE A 56 4.23 -2.69 -5.29
CA ILE A 56 4.72 -3.96 -4.73
C ILE A 56 5.84 -4.54 -5.59
N ALA A 57 5.68 -4.59 -6.90
CA ALA A 57 6.68 -5.14 -7.80
C ALA A 57 8.05 -4.43 -7.69
N GLU A 58 8.03 -3.11 -7.42
CA GLU A 58 9.25 -2.31 -7.25
C GLU A 58 9.81 -2.34 -5.83
N LEU A 59 8.94 -2.30 -4.80
CA LEU A 59 9.36 -2.20 -3.40
C LEU A 59 9.66 -3.56 -2.77
N TYR A 60 9.04 -4.63 -3.29
CA TYR A 60 9.21 -5.99 -2.80
C TYR A 60 9.54 -6.96 -3.96
N PRO A 61 10.72 -6.80 -4.60
CA PRO A 61 11.14 -7.70 -5.67
C PRO A 61 11.41 -9.11 -5.13
N SER A 62 11.38 -10.11 -6.01
CA SER A 62 11.60 -11.54 -5.66
C SER A 62 12.93 -11.82 -4.95
N GLY A 63 13.94 -10.97 -5.17
CA GLY A 63 15.25 -11.07 -4.48
C GLY A 63 15.27 -10.43 -3.08
N GLY A 64 14.12 -9.96 -2.59
CA GLY A 64 13.97 -9.27 -1.31
C GLY A 64 14.12 -7.74 -1.41
N PRO A 65 13.49 -7.00 -0.48
CA PRO A 65 13.46 -5.54 -0.49
C PRO A 65 14.78 -4.88 -0.07
N ILE A 66 15.68 -5.62 0.59
CA ILE A 66 16.91 -5.05 1.14
C ILE A 66 18.05 -5.13 0.13
N LYS A 67 18.67 -3.98 -0.11
CA LYS A 67 19.93 -3.84 -0.85
C LYS A 67 20.99 -3.27 0.07
N THR A 68 22.22 -3.76 -0.04
CA THR A 68 23.36 -3.25 0.71
C THR A 68 24.27 -2.43 -0.21
N THR A 69 24.80 -1.35 0.31
CA THR A 69 25.79 -0.51 -0.38
C THR A 69 27.03 -0.40 0.50
N ILE A 70 28.20 -0.62 -0.11
CA ILE A 70 29.48 -0.46 0.58
C ILE A 70 29.85 1.03 0.58
N VAL A 71 30.13 1.56 1.75
CA VAL A 71 30.65 2.92 1.93
C VAL A 71 32.17 2.85 2.04
N GLY A 72 32.87 3.44 1.09
CA GLY A 72 34.33 3.41 0.98
C GLY A 72 34.83 2.55 -0.19
N GLU A 73 36.10 2.16 -0.17
CA GLU A 73 36.68 1.33 -1.21
C GLU A 73 36.22 -0.14 -1.06
N PRO A 74 35.60 -0.70 -2.10
CA PRO A 74 35.18 -2.11 -2.08
C PRO A 74 36.41 -3.02 -2.12
N ASN A 75 36.41 -4.06 -1.28
CA ASN A 75 37.34 -5.16 -1.32
C ASN A 75 36.60 -6.50 -1.19
N GLU A 76 37.25 -7.60 -1.47
CA GLU A 76 36.64 -8.93 -1.47
C GLU A 76 35.96 -9.27 -0.11
N GLU A 77 36.56 -8.85 0.99
CA GLU A 77 36.03 -9.10 2.32
C GLU A 77 34.78 -8.26 2.60
N THR A 78 34.78 -6.96 2.28
CA THR A 78 33.62 -6.07 2.44
C THR A 78 32.47 -6.45 1.52
N GLU A 79 32.74 -6.92 0.31
CA GLU A 79 31.71 -7.44 -0.61
C GLU A 79 31.07 -8.73 -0.06
N ALA A 80 31.88 -9.65 0.46
CA ALA A 80 31.38 -10.87 1.10
C ALA A 80 30.54 -10.56 2.33
N GLN A 81 30.95 -9.57 3.14
CA GLN A 81 30.18 -9.11 4.30
C GLN A 81 28.85 -8.46 3.89
N ALA A 82 28.86 -7.56 2.91
CA ALA A 82 27.66 -6.89 2.40
C ALA A 82 26.65 -7.92 1.86
N ARG A 83 27.12 -8.96 1.17
CA ARG A 83 26.27 -10.05 0.69
C ARG A 83 25.61 -10.81 1.84
N ARG A 84 26.38 -11.23 2.86
CA ARG A 84 25.82 -11.92 4.05
C ARG A 84 24.79 -11.08 4.78
N VAL A 85 25.05 -9.79 4.98
CA VAL A 85 24.10 -8.88 5.62
C VAL A 85 22.82 -8.76 4.80
N ARG A 86 22.93 -8.60 3.49
CA ARG A 86 21.74 -8.53 2.60
C ARG A 86 20.92 -9.81 2.66
N GLU A 87 21.57 -10.97 2.57
CA GLU A 87 20.89 -12.26 2.61
C GLU A 87 20.19 -12.49 3.94
N TYR A 88 20.87 -12.19 5.05
CA TYR A 88 20.30 -12.33 6.39
C TYR A 88 19.10 -11.38 6.63
N MET A 89 19.22 -10.12 6.25
CA MET A 89 18.12 -9.17 6.43
C MET A 89 16.90 -9.49 5.53
N ASN A 90 17.14 -9.96 4.31
CA ASN A 90 16.05 -10.41 3.45
C ASN A 90 15.38 -11.67 4.01
N TYR A 91 16.15 -12.61 4.55
CA TYR A 91 15.62 -13.79 5.23
C TYR A 91 14.73 -13.39 6.41
N GLN A 92 15.18 -12.45 7.26
CA GLN A 92 14.36 -11.98 8.37
C GLN A 92 13.02 -11.40 7.91
N ILE A 93 13.02 -10.58 6.85
CA ILE A 93 11.78 -9.95 6.36
C ILE A 93 10.86 -10.96 5.67
N GLN A 94 11.42 -11.91 4.93
CA GLN A 94 10.63 -12.83 4.12
C GLN A 94 10.13 -14.05 4.90
N GLU A 95 10.93 -14.55 5.86
CA GLU A 95 10.68 -15.81 6.56
C GLU A 95 10.31 -15.62 8.04
N GLU A 96 10.99 -14.71 8.75
CA GLU A 96 10.80 -14.51 10.18
C GLU A 96 9.67 -13.50 10.49
N MET A 97 9.31 -12.65 9.52
CA MET A 97 8.29 -11.60 9.68
C MET A 97 7.14 -11.78 8.68
N PRO A 98 6.30 -12.81 8.84
CA PRO A 98 5.23 -13.13 7.88
C PRO A 98 4.21 -12.00 7.72
N GLU A 99 4.07 -11.13 8.73
CA GLU A 99 3.16 -9.99 8.70
C GLU A 99 3.65 -8.84 7.80
N TYR A 100 4.95 -8.82 7.47
CA TYR A 100 5.54 -7.69 6.75
C TYR A 100 4.90 -7.45 5.38
N PHE A 101 4.71 -8.52 4.61
CA PHE A 101 4.14 -8.42 3.27
C PHE A 101 2.66 -8.01 3.27
N PRO A 102 1.77 -8.64 4.07
CA PRO A 102 0.38 -8.20 4.19
C PRO A 102 0.23 -6.75 4.64
N ASP A 103 1.03 -6.31 5.61
CA ASP A 103 1.02 -4.93 6.10
C ASP A 103 1.48 -3.94 5.01
N LEU A 104 2.51 -4.30 4.24
CA LEU A 104 2.99 -3.50 3.13
C LEU A 104 1.93 -3.39 2.02
N ASP A 105 1.30 -4.49 1.67
CA ASP A 105 0.23 -4.56 0.67
C ASP A 105 -0.95 -3.66 1.05
N GLN A 106 -1.43 -3.80 2.29
CA GLN A 106 -2.50 -2.95 2.82
C GLN A 106 -2.11 -1.47 2.83
N MET A 107 -0.89 -1.15 3.25
CA MET A 107 -0.38 0.22 3.27
C MET A 107 -0.36 0.82 1.87
N LEU A 108 0.12 0.09 0.88
CA LEU A 108 0.22 0.55 -0.50
C LEU A 108 -1.15 0.68 -1.18
N PHE A 109 -2.10 -0.17 -0.83
CA PHE A 109 -3.48 -0.04 -1.31
C PHE A 109 -4.18 1.21 -0.75
N GLN A 110 -3.94 1.52 0.53
CA GLN A 110 -4.54 2.68 1.19
C GLN A 110 -3.89 4.01 0.77
N LEU A 111 -2.61 4.00 0.40
CA LEU A 111 -1.84 5.21 0.11
C LEU A 111 -2.49 6.12 -0.95
N PRO A 112 -2.93 5.64 -2.12
CA PRO A 112 -3.56 6.48 -3.13
C PRO A 112 -4.93 7.02 -2.71
N LEU A 113 -5.62 6.35 -1.79
CA LEU A 113 -6.94 6.75 -1.30
C LEU A 113 -6.86 7.85 -0.24
N VAL A 114 -5.88 7.73 0.66
CA VAL A 114 -5.72 8.59 1.85
C VAL A 114 -4.73 9.72 1.61
N GLY A 115 -3.78 9.51 0.68
CA GLY A 115 -2.68 10.41 0.39
C GLY A 115 -1.50 10.29 1.36
N GLN A 116 -1.67 9.61 2.49
CA GLN A 116 -0.60 9.35 3.46
C GLN A 116 -0.91 8.11 4.28
N THR A 117 0.13 7.35 4.61
CA THR A 117 0.06 6.20 5.51
C THR A 117 1.26 6.22 6.45
N PHE A 118 1.14 5.55 7.59
CA PHE A 118 2.19 5.50 8.59
C PHE A 118 2.48 4.05 8.95
N LYS A 119 3.76 3.67 8.96
CA LYS A 119 4.22 2.40 9.50
C LYS A 119 4.89 2.66 10.85
N LYS A 120 4.39 2.00 11.89
CA LYS A 120 5.00 2.03 13.22
C LYS A 120 5.80 0.74 13.40
N VAL A 121 7.06 0.88 13.74
CA VAL A 121 7.95 -0.24 14.05
C VAL A 121 8.32 -0.16 15.53
N TRP A 122 8.24 -1.28 16.22
CA TRP A 122 8.66 -1.39 17.63
C TRP A 122 9.33 -2.74 17.84
N TRP A 123 10.14 -2.79 18.88
CA TRP A 123 10.74 -4.05 19.31
C TRP A 123 9.76 -4.78 20.23
N ASP A 124 9.47 -6.04 19.93
CA ASP A 124 8.77 -6.94 20.83
C ASP A 124 9.79 -7.87 21.48
N ALA A 125 9.78 -7.91 22.82
CA ALA A 125 10.76 -8.66 23.61
C ALA A 125 10.31 -10.09 23.95
N ASN A 126 9.24 -10.59 23.30
CA ASN A 126 8.75 -11.95 23.52
C ASN A 126 9.61 -13.01 22.83
#